data_45011a23913f66a672bd2819f187d64f
#
_entry.id   45011a23913f66a672bd2819f187d64f
#
_cell.length_a   1.000
_cell.length_b   1.000
_cell.length_c   1.000
_cell.angle_alpha   90.00
_cell.angle_beta   90.00
_cell.angle_gamma   90.00
#
_symmetry.space_group_name_H-M   'P 1'
#
loop_
_entity.id
_entity.type
_entity.pdbx_description
1 polymer ?
#
loop_
_entity_poly.entity_id
_entity_poly.type
_entity_poly.pdbx_seq_one_letter_code
_entity_poly.pdbx_strand_id
1 'polypeptide(L)'
;MSAFLCVLTPIAVLAWNGTTRIRFGEIAARAKVQPTHHTRRFGGKNGDVLRMFTSGGAAVAVGDYDNDGLDDMFVTDSDNGRKSHLYHNDGNLTFTEVTEAAGVGGGNDPLSIVADAVWFDFDNDGWVDLLVARFGTPILYHNEHNGKFKDVTVDSGLNKFGNTIAAVAFDYDNDGKLDLMFGNYFKPENLLDLKTPHVLPNDLDNAVNGGGVTLWRGDGKGHFVESTAKAGFSKHTGWTLDIGHGDFNNDGWQDIYLACDYGTDRLYMNNGNGTFTEMTEKAIGFDTKKGMNVDIADYDNDGWLDIYVTNITDEYMKECNMLWHNNGDGTFTDLSKETGTCATLWGWAAKFGDFDNDGWQDLFVVNGLRSASKENYIPVLVNMITKPGVDFSDVNNWPHIGEMTWSGYQKKKMFRNLGTQAFKEISGEAGVDNDKDGRGIGMADFDNDGRLDLYQTNADQPALLYHNQTEGAGNWVELKLIGVKSNRDAIGARVTLKAGGQSMVREVNGGNGYSGQSSLRLHFGIGAATNIDSVEIRWPSGVVQKEAPAVNKITKITEAGR
;
A
#
# COMPACT_ATOMS: atom_id res chain seq x y z
N MET A 1 -1.67 -57.61 -11.52
CA MET A 1 -2.14 -56.30 -11.95
C MET A 1 -3.39 -55.98 -11.15
N SER A 2 -3.27 -55.28 -10.04
CA SER A 2 -4.36 -54.80 -9.22
C SER A 2 -4.32 -53.28 -9.28
N ALA A 3 -5.35 -52.72 -9.95
CA ALA A 3 -5.51 -51.28 -10.02
C ALA A 3 -6.11 -50.77 -8.70
N PHE A 4 -5.38 -49.94 -7.98
CA PHE A 4 -5.91 -49.16 -6.87
C PHE A 4 -6.67 -47.97 -7.45
N LEU A 5 -8.01 -47.98 -7.30
CA LEU A 5 -8.88 -46.86 -7.58
C LEU A 5 -8.82 -45.94 -6.35
N CYS A 6 -8.13 -44.80 -6.47
CA CYS A 6 -8.24 -43.72 -5.49
C CYS A 6 -9.60 -43.04 -5.69
N VAL A 7 -10.54 -43.29 -4.79
CA VAL A 7 -11.79 -42.55 -4.72
C VAL A 7 -11.50 -41.23 -4.00
N LEU A 8 -11.34 -40.15 -4.75
CA LEU A 8 -11.39 -38.79 -4.23
C LEU A 8 -12.84 -38.50 -3.82
N THR A 9 -13.13 -38.56 -2.52
CA THR A 9 -14.37 -37.99 -1.98
C THR A 9 -14.27 -36.47 -2.09
N PRO A 10 -15.20 -35.79 -2.75
CA PRO A 10 -15.25 -34.34 -2.68
C PRO A 10 -15.57 -33.92 -1.24
N ILE A 11 -14.64 -33.19 -0.63
CA ILE A 11 -14.94 -32.45 0.59
C ILE A 11 -15.97 -31.40 0.18
N ALA A 12 -17.21 -31.57 0.59
CA ALA A 12 -18.23 -30.54 0.46
C ALA A 12 -17.80 -29.37 1.33
N VAL A 13 -17.17 -28.36 0.77
CA VAL A 13 -17.09 -27.04 1.37
C VAL A 13 -18.53 -26.60 1.53
N LEU A 14 -18.99 -26.51 2.77
CA LEU A 14 -20.27 -25.90 3.11
C LEU A 14 -20.14 -24.41 2.76
N ALA A 15 -20.45 -24.08 1.51
CA ALA A 15 -20.58 -22.69 1.13
C ALA A 15 -21.59 -22.06 2.08
N TRP A 16 -21.15 -21.06 2.83
CA TRP A 16 -22.03 -20.25 3.65
C TRP A 16 -23.02 -19.54 2.73
N ASN A 17 -24.25 -20.07 2.64
CA ASN A 17 -25.35 -19.54 1.83
C ASN A 17 -26.01 -18.32 2.49
N GLY A 18 -25.30 -17.59 3.36
CA GLY A 18 -25.71 -16.29 3.86
C GLY A 18 -25.73 -15.28 2.70
N THR A 19 -26.83 -14.60 2.53
CA THR A 19 -26.96 -13.46 1.59
C THR A 19 -26.27 -12.21 2.17
N THR A 20 -25.05 -12.34 2.68
CA THR A 20 -24.30 -11.21 3.24
C THR A 20 -24.07 -10.19 2.12
N ARG A 21 -24.42 -8.96 2.39
CA ARG A 21 -24.28 -7.86 1.47
C ARG A 21 -23.31 -6.85 2.05
N ILE A 22 -22.11 -6.80 1.51
CA ILE A 22 -21.11 -5.80 1.87
C ILE A 22 -21.72 -4.41 1.68
N ARG A 23 -21.64 -3.59 2.74
CA ARG A 23 -22.20 -2.25 2.75
C ARG A 23 -21.36 -1.30 3.58
N PHE A 24 -21.08 -0.14 3.03
CA PHE A 24 -20.39 0.94 3.69
C PHE A 24 -21.26 2.19 3.80
N GLY A 25 -21.05 2.97 4.88
CA GLY A 25 -21.61 4.30 5.06
C GLY A 25 -20.50 5.34 5.14
N GLU A 26 -20.55 6.38 4.31
CA GLU A 26 -19.59 7.48 4.36
C GLU A 26 -19.86 8.35 5.61
N ILE A 27 -18.84 8.59 6.44
CA ILE A 27 -18.98 9.25 7.74
C ILE A 27 -17.86 10.27 8.05
N ALA A 28 -16.95 10.60 7.13
CA ALA A 28 -15.77 11.42 7.41
C ALA A 28 -16.12 12.78 8.05
N ALA A 29 -17.18 13.43 7.56
CA ALA A 29 -17.64 14.70 8.14
C ALA A 29 -18.14 14.54 9.59
N ARG A 30 -18.90 13.47 9.88
CA ARG A 30 -19.38 13.14 11.24
C ARG A 30 -18.23 12.77 12.17
N ALA A 31 -17.28 12.00 11.66
CA ALA A 31 -16.09 11.55 12.39
C ALA A 31 -15.04 12.67 12.56
N LYS A 32 -15.19 13.81 11.88
CA LYS A 32 -14.28 14.97 11.86
C LYS A 32 -12.90 14.68 11.25
N VAL A 33 -12.84 13.77 10.26
CA VAL A 33 -11.60 13.34 9.56
C VAL A 33 -11.69 13.60 8.07
N GLN A 34 -12.12 14.79 7.67
CA GLN A 34 -12.32 15.16 6.27
C GLN A 34 -11.37 16.29 5.82
N PRO A 35 -10.04 16.12 5.95
CA PRO A 35 -9.10 17.09 5.40
C PRO A 35 -9.22 17.11 3.87
N THR A 36 -8.96 18.28 3.29
CA THR A 36 -8.82 18.42 1.84
C THR A 36 -7.35 18.44 1.50
N HIS A 37 -6.88 17.48 0.72
CA HIS A 37 -5.52 17.47 0.20
C HIS A 37 -5.33 18.58 -0.85
N HIS A 38 -4.12 19.12 -0.94
CA HIS A 38 -3.74 20.12 -1.93
C HIS A 38 -2.45 19.67 -2.62
N THR A 39 -2.55 19.35 -3.92
CA THR A 39 -1.39 19.02 -4.73
C THR A 39 -0.48 20.23 -4.92
N ARG A 40 0.83 20.04 -4.82
CA ARG A 40 1.84 21.09 -4.98
C ARG A 40 1.65 21.89 -6.25
N ARG A 41 1.67 23.21 -6.13
CA ARG A 41 1.62 24.14 -7.26
C ARG A 41 3.02 24.54 -7.67
N PHE A 42 3.31 24.42 -8.96
CA PHE A 42 4.57 24.84 -9.55
C PHE A 42 4.37 26.12 -10.35
N GLY A 43 5.37 27.00 -10.33
CA GLY A 43 5.40 28.20 -11.17
C GLY A 43 5.82 27.91 -12.61
N GLY A 44 5.65 28.93 -13.49
CA GLY A 44 6.11 28.84 -14.87
C GLY A 44 5.11 28.19 -15.84
N LYS A 45 5.51 28.11 -17.12
CA LYS A 45 4.64 27.70 -18.24
C LYS A 45 4.11 26.27 -18.09
N ASN A 46 4.90 25.37 -17.53
CA ASN A 46 4.62 23.92 -17.45
C ASN A 46 4.44 23.44 -16.01
N GLY A 47 4.14 24.37 -15.10
CA GLY A 47 3.90 24.04 -13.70
C GLY A 47 2.74 23.09 -13.48
N ASP A 48 1.72 23.13 -14.32
CA ASP A 48 0.58 22.21 -14.28
C ASP A 48 0.93 20.78 -14.71
N VAL A 49 1.88 20.59 -15.62
CA VAL A 49 2.40 19.28 -16.01
C VAL A 49 3.16 18.66 -14.83
N LEU A 50 4.11 19.39 -14.25
CA LEU A 50 4.84 18.93 -13.06
C LEU A 50 3.90 18.61 -11.88
N ARG A 51 2.85 19.42 -11.71
CA ARG A 51 1.81 19.18 -10.72
C ARG A 51 1.15 17.80 -10.88
N MET A 52 0.90 17.35 -12.13
CA MET A 52 0.31 16.02 -12.37
C MET A 52 1.28 14.90 -12.01
N PHE A 53 2.54 14.99 -12.39
CA PHE A 53 3.56 14.01 -12.03
C PHE A 53 3.89 13.96 -10.53
N THR A 54 3.52 14.98 -9.76
CA THR A 54 3.70 15.02 -8.30
C THR A 54 2.37 14.93 -7.53
N SER A 55 1.27 14.58 -8.21
CA SER A 55 -0.08 14.53 -7.60
C SER A 55 -0.32 13.29 -6.72
N GLY A 56 0.70 12.50 -6.48
CA GLY A 56 0.62 11.26 -5.70
C GLY A 56 0.61 11.43 -4.19
N GLY A 57 0.85 12.62 -3.65
CA GLY A 57 1.11 12.85 -2.22
C GLY A 57 -0.10 12.88 -1.29
N ALA A 58 -1.27 12.44 -1.71
CA ALA A 58 -2.45 12.29 -0.84
C ALA A 58 -2.39 10.91 -0.17
N ALA A 59 -1.57 10.78 0.88
CA ALA A 59 -1.36 9.51 1.58
C ALA A 59 -2.08 9.46 2.93
N VAL A 60 -2.23 8.25 3.46
CA VAL A 60 -2.67 7.96 4.82
C VAL A 60 -1.84 6.84 5.43
N ALA A 61 -1.35 7.03 6.65
CA ALA A 61 -0.74 5.98 7.45
C ALA A 61 -1.62 5.71 8.68
N VAL A 62 -2.00 4.45 8.89
CA VAL A 62 -2.83 3.99 10.00
C VAL A 62 -1.96 3.27 11.02
N GLY A 63 -2.09 3.62 12.30
CA GLY A 63 -1.34 2.98 13.40
C GLY A 63 -1.70 3.53 14.77
N ASP A 64 -1.62 2.71 15.79
CA ASP A 64 -1.91 3.01 17.20
C ASP A 64 -0.66 3.69 17.82
N TYR A 65 -0.53 5.04 17.65
CA TYR A 65 0.70 5.76 18.03
C TYR A 65 0.82 5.99 19.53
N ASP A 66 -0.26 5.91 20.30
CA ASP A 66 -0.24 6.13 21.74
C ASP A 66 -0.51 4.87 22.57
N ASN A 67 -0.60 3.71 21.90
CA ASN A 67 -0.81 2.38 22.49
C ASN A 67 -2.10 2.25 23.30
N ASP A 68 -3.17 3.00 22.93
CA ASP A 68 -4.48 2.90 23.58
C ASP A 68 -5.35 1.75 23.05
N GLY A 69 -4.94 1.12 21.95
CA GLY A 69 -5.60 -0.01 21.30
C GLY A 69 -6.60 0.37 20.23
N LEU A 70 -6.65 1.64 19.84
CA LEU A 70 -7.39 2.15 18.70
C LEU A 70 -6.39 2.60 17.62
N ASP A 71 -6.71 2.36 16.36
CA ASP A 71 -5.84 2.82 15.27
C ASP A 71 -6.12 4.30 14.97
N ASP A 72 -5.05 5.09 14.92
CA ASP A 72 -5.01 6.50 14.58
C ASP A 72 -4.66 6.70 13.09
N MET A 73 -4.72 7.94 12.60
CA MET A 73 -4.41 8.24 11.21
C MET A 73 -3.50 9.45 11.07
N PHE A 74 -2.42 9.31 10.28
CA PHE A 74 -1.66 10.43 9.76
C PHE A 74 -2.00 10.62 8.28
N VAL A 75 -2.54 11.80 7.91
CA VAL A 75 -3.02 12.13 6.57
C VAL A 75 -2.19 13.27 5.99
N THR A 76 -1.63 13.07 4.80
CA THR A 76 -0.69 14.02 4.20
C THR A 76 -1.39 15.15 3.43
N ASP A 77 -0.71 16.30 3.33
CA ASP A 77 -0.96 17.38 2.36
C ASP A 77 0.35 17.70 1.65
N SER A 78 0.32 18.23 0.43
CA SER A 78 1.51 18.39 -0.41
C SER A 78 1.81 19.83 -0.84
N ASP A 79 0.90 20.79 -0.67
CA ASP A 79 1.16 22.17 -1.15
C ASP A 79 1.98 22.98 -0.15
N ASN A 80 2.69 23.98 -0.66
CA ASN A 80 3.61 24.81 0.12
C ASN A 80 2.91 25.48 1.31
N GLY A 81 3.50 25.33 2.51
CA GLY A 81 2.97 25.87 3.76
C GLY A 81 1.71 25.18 4.27
N ARG A 82 1.22 24.13 3.60
CA ARG A 82 0.16 23.26 4.11
C ARG A 82 0.73 22.25 5.08
N LYS A 83 -0.09 21.82 6.03
CA LYS A 83 0.27 20.82 7.05
C LYS A 83 -0.42 19.51 6.75
N SER A 84 0.29 18.43 6.99
CA SER A 84 -0.31 17.11 7.17
C SER A 84 -1.06 17.05 8.49
N HIS A 85 -1.92 16.06 8.69
CA HIS A 85 -2.85 15.98 9.81
C HIS A 85 -2.66 14.67 10.59
N LEU A 86 -2.48 14.76 11.91
CA LEU A 86 -2.55 13.61 12.82
C LEU A 86 -3.90 13.63 13.53
N TYR A 87 -4.65 12.55 13.37
CA TYR A 87 -5.94 12.32 14.01
C TYR A 87 -5.82 11.22 15.05
N HIS A 88 -6.07 11.55 16.31
CA HIS A 88 -6.23 10.59 17.40
C HIS A 88 -7.64 10.02 17.34
N ASN A 89 -7.77 8.71 17.46
CA ASN A 89 -9.04 8.01 17.52
C ASN A 89 -9.59 7.99 18.95
N ASP A 90 -10.62 8.80 19.21
CA ASP A 90 -11.27 8.90 20.52
C ASP A 90 -12.23 7.71 20.81
N GLY A 91 -12.31 6.74 19.91
CA GLY A 91 -13.28 5.65 19.92
C GLY A 91 -14.65 6.04 19.33
N ASN A 92 -15.47 5.02 19.05
CA ASN A 92 -16.80 5.18 18.47
C ASN A 92 -16.81 6.00 17.16
N LEU A 93 -15.79 5.82 16.32
CA LEU A 93 -15.61 6.51 15.04
C LEU A 93 -15.63 8.04 15.20
N THR A 94 -15.04 8.56 16.25
CA THR A 94 -14.84 9.98 16.51
C THR A 94 -13.34 10.22 16.65
N PHE A 95 -12.86 11.28 16.01
CA PHE A 95 -11.43 11.59 16.00
C PHE A 95 -11.19 13.04 16.42
N THR A 96 -10.03 13.27 17.04
CA THR A 96 -9.54 14.61 17.38
C THR A 96 -8.24 14.89 16.62
N GLU A 97 -8.18 16.01 15.92
CA GLU A 97 -6.93 16.45 15.28
C GLU A 97 -5.94 16.95 16.33
N VAL A 98 -4.75 16.31 16.39
CA VAL A 98 -3.72 16.59 17.40
C VAL A 98 -2.39 17.05 16.79
N THR A 99 -2.34 17.34 15.51
CA THR A 99 -1.16 17.68 14.70
C THR A 99 -0.23 18.68 15.37
N GLU A 100 -0.78 19.84 15.83
CA GLU A 100 0.00 20.90 16.46
C GLU A 100 0.54 20.48 17.83
N ALA A 101 -0.27 19.78 18.62
CA ALA A 101 0.13 19.29 19.94
C ALA A 101 1.22 18.22 19.84
N ALA A 102 1.13 17.36 18.84
CA ALA A 102 2.09 16.30 18.56
C ALA A 102 3.39 16.82 17.89
N GLY A 103 3.33 17.94 17.18
CA GLY A 103 4.49 18.54 16.51
C GLY A 103 4.87 17.92 15.16
N VAL A 104 3.93 17.24 14.45
CA VAL A 104 4.25 16.44 13.25
C VAL A 104 3.71 17.01 11.92
N GLY A 105 3.03 18.14 11.93
CA GLY A 105 2.36 18.69 10.72
C GLY A 105 3.29 19.31 9.67
N GLY A 106 4.60 19.36 9.89
CA GLY A 106 5.58 19.96 9.00
C GLY A 106 5.85 19.13 7.74
N GLY A 107 6.68 19.68 6.84
CA GLY A 107 7.21 18.92 5.71
C GLY A 107 7.01 19.57 4.34
N ASN A 108 6.01 20.42 4.16
CA ASN A 108 5.78 21.15 2.93
C ASN A 108 6.38 22.55 3.02
N ASP A 109 7.59 22.69 2.53
CA ASP A 109 8.36 23.93 2.47
C ASP A 109 8.65 24.33 1.02
N PRO A 110 9.27 25.49 0.73
CA PRO A 110 9.59 25.91 -0.63
C PRO A 110 10.47 24.94 -1.44
N LEU A 111 11.13 23.98 -0.78
CA LEU A 111 12.09 23.05 -1.40
C LEU A 111 11.66 21.58 -1.28
N SER A 112 10.54 21.28 -0.62
CA SER A 112 10.11 19.91 -0.35
C SER A 112 8.61 19.73 -0.51
N ILE A 113 8.19 18.51 -0.90
CA ILE A 113 6.78 18.12 -1.09
C ILE A 113 6.58 16.80 -0.35
N VAL A 114 5.66 16.76 0.59
CA VAL A 114 5.25 15.51 1.25
C VAL A 114 4.55 14.60 0.24
N ALA A 115 4.91 13.33 0.22
CA ALA A 115 4.42 12.35 -0.73
C ALA A 115 3.80 11.12 -0.06
N ASP A 116 4.42 10.60 1.02
CA ASP A 116 3.96 9.40 1.69
C ASP A 116 4.29 9.43 3.19
N ALA A 117 3.72 8.51 3.97
CA ALA A 117 4.02 8.37 5.39
C ALA A 117 3.89 6.92 5.85
N VAL A 118 4.74 6.51 6.80
CA VAL A 118 4.77 5.15 7.35
C VAL A 118 4.98 5.20 8.87
N TRP A 119 4.15 4.47 9.61
CA TRP A 119 4.35 4.16 11.02
C TRP A 119 5.20 2.89 11.16
N PHE A 120 6.22 2.93 12.01
CA PHE A 120 7.05 1.77 12.37
C PHE A 120 7.89 2.07 13.62
N ASP A 121 8.17 1.06 14.43
CA ASP A 121 9.01 1.16 15.62
C ASP A 121 10.48 0.95 15.24
N PHE A 122 11.20 2.04 14.91
CA PHE A 122 12.56 1.94 14.37
C PHE A 122 13.63 1.59 15.42
N ASP A 123 13.35 1.80 16.69
CA ASP A 123 14.31 1.52 17.77
C ASP A 123 13.89 0.38 18.72
N ASN A 124 12.78 -0.29 18.40
CA ASN A 124 12.21 -1.43 19.11
C ASN A 124 11.81 -1.11 20.57
N ASP A 125 11.39 0.13 20.86
CA ASP A 125 10.97 0.54 22.20
C ASP A 125 9.50 0.25 22.51
N GLY A 126 8.72 -0.14 21.51
CA GLY A 126 7.31 -0.54 21.59
C GLY A 126 6.33 0.60 21.31
N TRP A 127 6.82 1.73 20.79
CA TRP A 127 6.01 2.83 20.30
C TRP A 127 6.31 3.07 18.83
N VAL A 128 5.29 3.19 18.03
CA VAL A 128 5.51 3.45 16.61
C VAL A 128 5.95 4.90 16.39
N ASP A 129 6.93 5.06 15.53
CA ASP A 129 7.49 6.32 15.06
C ASP A 129 6.93 6.68 13.70
N LEU A 130 7.16 7.91 13.23
CA LEU A 130 6.60 8.38 11.98
C LEU A 130 7.69 8.76 10.98
N LEU A 131 7.73 8.06 9.84
CA LEU A 131 8.47 8.50 8.65
C LEU A 131 7.53 9.31 7.74
N VAL A 132 7.99 10.48 7.29
CA VAL A 132 7.33 11.27 6.24
C VAL A 132 8.24 11.31 5.01
N ALA A 133 7.86 10.60 3.95
CA ALA A 133 8.59 10.59 2.69
C ALA A 133 8.27 11.84 1.86
N ARG A 134 9.28 12.36 1.16
CA ARG A 134 9.15 13.63 0.42
C ARG A 134 9.88 13.60 -0.92
N PHE A 135 9.42 14.36 -1.85
CA PHE A 135 10.29 14.96 -2.85
C PHE A 135 11.13 16.02 -2.12
N GLY A 136 12.35 15.65 -1.75
CA GLY A 136 13.21 16.38 -0.82
C GLY A 136 13.91 15.43 0.15
N THR A 137 14.33 15.93 1.29
CA THR A 137 14.84 15.10 2.39
C THR A 137 13.67 14.56 3.22
N PRO A 138 13.57 13.24 3.49
CA PRO A 138 12.50 12.70 4.34
C PRO A 138 12.55 13.31 5.74
N ILE A 139 11.50 13.13 6.54
CA ILE A 139 11.52 13.45 7.97
C ILE A 139 11.27 12.17 8.74
N LEU A 140 12.10 11.90 9.73
CA LEU A 140 11.88 10.85 10.72
C LEU A 140 11.57 11.50 12.07
N TYR A 141 10.38 11.21 12.58
CA TYR A 141 9.92 11.65 13.89
C TYR A 141 9.96 10.49 14.88
N HIS A 142 10.69 10.63 15.97
CA HIS A 142 10.68 9.71 17.11
C HIS A 142 9.52 10.03 18.05
N ASN A 143 8.80 9.02 18.49
CA ASN A 143 7.70 9.11 19.44
C ASN A 143 8.23 9.27 20.87
N GLU A 144 7.96 10.38 21.54
CA GLU A 144 8.43 10.69 22.89
C GLU A 144 7.53 10.07 24.00
N HIS A 145 6.64 9.14 23.67
CA HIS A 145 5.71 8.40 24.57
C HIS A 145 4.72 9.29 25.36
N ASN A 146 4.53 10.51 24.94
CA ASN A 146 3.70 11.49 25.64
C ASN A 146 2.74 12.25 24.69
N GLY A 147 2.46 11.65 23.53
CA GLY A 147 1.68 12.25 22.45
C GLY A 147 2.44 13.32 21.66
N LYS A 148 3.77 13.40 21.79
CA LYS A 148 4.65 14.30 21.05
C LYS A 148 5.73 13.54 20.31
N PHE A 149 6.17 14.15 19.24
CA PHE A 149 7.22 13.61 18.40
C PHE A 149 8.40 14.59 18.27
N LYS A 150 9.58 14.04 18.09
CA LYS A 150 10.82 14.79 17.89
C LYS A 150 11.42 14.46 16.53
N ASP A 151 11.72 15.47 15.71
CA ASP A 151 12.47 15.27 14.47
C ASP A 151 13.90 14.80 14.78
N VAL A 152 14.22 13.59 14.33
CA VAL A 152 15.54 12.94 14.50
C VAL A 152 16.23 12.67 13.16
N THR A 153 15.74 13.25 12.06
CA THR A 153 16.21 13.01 10.69
C THR A 153 17.72 13.14 10.53
N VAL A 154 18.30 14.20 11.07
CA VAL A 154 19.76 14.45 10.98
C VAL A 154 20.54 13.41 11.77
N ASP A 155 20.09 13.12 12.98
CA ASP A 155 20.75 12.17 13.89
C ASP A 155 20.63 10.75 13.35
N SER A 156 19.53 10.42 12.66
CA SER A 156 19.29 9.09 12.07
C SER A 156 20.15 8.80 10.84
N GLY A 157 20.74 9.80 10.19
CA GLY A 157 21.49 9.64 8.94
C GLY A 157 20.63 9.65 7.68
N LEU A 158 19.29 9.81 7.79
CA LEU A 158 18.36 9.87 6.66
C LEU A 158 18.31 11.26 5.98
N ASN A 159 19.13 12.19 6.37
CA ASN A 159 19.18 13.57 5.87
C ASN A 159 19.72 13.71 4.43
N LYS A 160 19.38 12.76 3.55
CA LYS A 160 19.78 12.74 2.14
C LYS A 160 18.58 13.11 1.26
N PHE A 161 18.83 14.01 0.29
CA PHE A 161 17.83 14.41 -0.69
C PHE A 161 17.48 13.25 -1.61
N GLY A 162 16.18 13.02 -1.81
CA GLY A 162 15.60 12.09 -2.79
C GLY A 162 14.32 12.67 -3.38
N ASN A 163 13.75 12.02 -4.38
CA ASN A 163 12.39 12.30 -4.87
C ASN A 163 11.51 11.09 -4.56
N THR A 164 11.38 10.83 -3.25
CA THR A 164 10.69 9.66 -2.70
C THR A 164 9.19 9.84 -2.79
N ILE A 165 8.49 8.88 -3.40
CA ILE A 165 7.04 8.85 -3.53
C ILE A 165 6.41 7.71 -2.73
N ALA A 166 7.15 6.65 -2.47
CA ALA A 166 6.72 5.51 -1.66
C ALA A 166 7.80 5.10 -0.68
N ALA A 167 7.40 4.65 0.50
CA ALA A 167 8.30 4.14 1.52
C ALA A 167 7.70 2.89 2.19
N VAL A 168 8.53 1.88 2.47
CA VAL A 168 8.13 0.70 3.25
C VAL A 168 9.17 0.41 4.32
N ALA A 169 8.70 -0.12 5.46
CA ALA A 169 9.53 -0.59 6.57
C ALA A 169 9.47 -2.12 6.66
N PHE A 170 10.62 -2.79 6.67
CA PHE A 170 10.70 -4.25 6.79
C PHE A 170 12.10 -4.67 7.24
N ASP A 171 12.25 -5.89 7.73
CA ASP A 171 13.52 -6.45 8.16
C ASP A 171 14.08 -7.32 7.01
N TYR A 172 14.95 -6.74 6.14
CA TYR A 172 15.41 -7.46 4.95
C TYR A 172 16.51 -8.48 5.23
N ASP A 173 17.23 -8.36 6.35
CA ASP A 173 18.32 -9.27 6.71
C ASP A 173 18.02 -10.12 7.97
N ASN A 174 16.77 -10.12 8.44
CA ASN A 174 16.24 -10.88 9.58
C ASN A 174 17.08 -10.70 10.86
N ASP A 175 17.63 -9.48 11.07
CA ASP A 175 18.43 -9.17 12.27
C ASP A 175 17.57 -8.65 13.45
N GLY A 176 16.25 -8.60 13.28
CA GLY A 176 15.28 -8.17 14.29
C GLY A 176 15.13 -6.65 14.37
N LYS A 177 15.59 -5.91 13.37
CA LYS A 177 15.50 -4.46 13.30
C LYS A 177 14.86 -4.07 11.98
N LEU A 178 14.09 -2.99 12.00
CA LEU A 178 13.46 -2.52 10.78
C LEU A 178 14.41 -1.68 9.94
N ASP A 179 14.34 -1.94 8.65
CA ASP A 179 15.02 -1.24 7.57
C ASP A 179 14.00 -0.44 6.78
N LEU A 180 14.47 0.46 5.91
CA LEU A 180 13.63 1.28 5.07
C LEU A 180 13.98 1.12 3.60
N MET A 181 12.97 0.99 2.75
CA MET A 181 13.14 1.11 1.31
C MET A 181 12.33 2.26 0.77
N PHE A 182 12.98 3.12 -0.04
CA PHE A 182 12.35 4.27 -0.69
C PHE A 182 12.25 4.05 -2.19
N GLY A 183 11.06 4.22 -2.73
CA GLY A 183 10.79 4.34 -4.17
C GLY A 183 11.00 5.79 -4.61
N ASN A 184 11.98 6.02 -5.47
CA ASN A 184 12.28 7.34 -5.97
C ASN A 184 11.74 7.48 -7.39
N TYR A 185 10.72 8.31 -7.56
CA TYR A 185 10.07 8.49 -8.85
C TYR A 185 10.95 9.26 -9.81
N PHE A 186 11.49 10.42 -9.40
CA PHE A 186 12.45 11.17 -10.16
C PHE A 186 13.88 10.94 -9.66
N LYS A 187 14.86 11.18 -10.54
CA LYS A 187 16.25 11.35 -10.09
C LYS A 187 16.34 12.42 -9.00
N PRO A 188 17.39 12.42 -8.15
CA PRO A 188 17.51 13.35 -7.05
C PRO A 188 17.83 14.78 -7.52
N GLU A 189 16.96 15.35 -8.34
CA GLU A 189 16.97 16.74 -8.81
C GLU A 189 15.85 17.52 -8.11
N ASN A 190 16.12 18.77 -7.75
CA ASN A 190 15.11 19.60 -7.09
C ASN A 190 14.07 20.06 -8.12
N LEU A 191 12.87 19.45 -8.08
CA LEU A 191 11.76 19.77 -8.98
C LEU A 191 11.24 21.22 -8.81
N LEU A 192 11.49 21.83 -7.65
CA LEU A 192 11.07 23.20 -7.34
C LEU A 192 12.09 24.26 -7.77
N ASP A 193 13.29 23.83 -8.20
CA ASP A 193 14.37 24.69 -8.75
C ASP A 193 15.08 23.97 -9.91
N LEU A 194 14.33 23.63 -10.96
CA LEU A 194 14.83 22.85 -12.08
C LEU A 194 15.98 23.54 -12.80
N LYS A 195 17.07 22.81 -13.01
CA LYS A 195 18.24 23.25 -13.80
C LYS A 195 18.18 22.79 -15.27
N THR A 196 17.31 21.82 -15.56
CA THR A 196 17.09 21.28 -16.91
C THR A 196 15.60 21.01 -17.11
N PRO A 197 15.05 21.13 -18.32
CA PRO A 197 13.68 20.75 -18.61
C PRO A 197 13.48 19.23 -18.79
N HIS A 198 14.57 18.44 -18.87
CA HIS A 198 14.56 17.00 -19.14
C HIS A 198 14.42 16.19 -17.86
N VAL A 199 13.25 16.30 -17.20
CA VAL A 199 12.97 15.68 -15.89
C VAL A 199 11.87 14.63 -15.95
N LEU A 200 11.21 14.44 -17.09
CA LEU A 200 10.14 13.48 -17.29
C LEU A 200 10.67 12.18 -17.92
N PRO A 201 9.85 11.12 -18.02
CA PRO A 201 10.27 9.84 -18.61
C PRO A 201 10.82 10.00 -20.01
N ASN A 202 11.97 9.40 -20.31
CA ASN A 202 12.59 9.47 -21.63
C ASN A 202 11.97 8.53 -22.67
N ASP A 203 11.14 7.59 -22.20
CA ASP A 203 10.34 6.67 -23.02
C ASP A 203 9.05 6.37 -22.25
N LEU A 204 7.95 6.10 -22.95
CA LEU A 204 6.67 5.84 -22.30
C LEU A 204 6.56 4.39 -21.79
N ASP A 205 7.26 3.43 -22.41
CA ASP A 205 7.16 2.01 -22.09
C ASP A 205 8.45 1.44 -21.48
N ASN A 206 9.61 2.04 -21.80
CA ASN A 206 10.92 1.52 -21.39
C ASN A 206 11.82 2.61 -20.81
N ALA A 207 11.29 3.48 -19.98
CA ALA A 207 12.06 4.55 -19.36
C ALA A 207 13.17 4.00 -18.45
N VAL A 208 14.36 4.59 -18.53
CA VAL A 208 15.55 4.22 -17.75
C VAL A 208 16.16 5.42 -17.02
N ASN A 209 15.42 6.53 -16.96
CA ASN A 209 15.88 7.77 -16.36
C ASN A 209 15.13 8.14 -15.07
N GLY A 210 14.45 7.20 -14.44
CA GLY A 210 13.80 7.37 -13.14
C GLY A 210 14.79 7.40 -11.96
N GLY A 211 14.27 7.55 -10.76
CA GLY A 211 15.05 7.63 -9.52
C GLY A 211 15.42 6.26 -8.93
N GLY A 212 14.73 5.19 -9.35
CA GLY A 212 14.96 3.84 -8.84
C GLY A 212 14.56 3.67 -7.37
N VAL A 213 15.37 2.94 -6.62
CA VAL A 213 15.13 2.72 -5.18
C VAL A 213 16.37 3.00 -4.35
N THR A 214 16.18 3.27 -3.06
CA THR A 214 17.26 3.28 -2.06
C THR A 214 16.86 2.43 -0.86
N LEU A 215 17.77 1.54 -0.43
CA LEU A 215 17.62 0.69 0.75
C LEU A 215 18.51 1.20 1.88
N TRP A 216 17.95 1.35 3.07
CA TRP A 216 18.60 1.87 4.26
C TRP A 216 18.50 0.85 5.39
N ARG A 217 19.66 0.33 5.82
CA ARG A 217 19.74 -0.62 6.92
C ARG A 217 19.67 0.08 8.25
N GLY A 218 18.71 -0.31 9.09
CA GLY A 218 18.56 0.17 10.46
C GLY A 218 19.48 -0.54 11.45
N ASP A 219 19.88 0.16 12.53
CA ASP A 219 20.65 -0.42 13.63
C ASP A 219 19.79 -0.77 14.86
N GLY A 220 18.48 -0.52 14.80
CA GLY A 220 17.54 -0.67 15.90
C GLY A 220 17.78 0.29 17.06
N LYS A 221 18.43 1.42 16.80
CA LYS A 221 18.73 2.50 17.76
C LYS A 221 18.57 3.89 17.14
N GLY A 222 17.87 3.93 16.00
CA GLY A 222 17.57 5.17 15.32
C GLY A 222 18.57 5.61 14.26
N HIS A 223 19.56 4.80 13.89
CA HIS A 223 20.49 5.15 12.82
C HIS A 223 20.31 4.23 11.62
N PHE A 224 20.38 4.82 10.42
CA PHE A 224 20.25 4.14 9.15
C PHE A 224 21.48 4.35 8.27
N VAL A 225 21.90 3.29 7.56
CA VAL A 225 23.03 3.32 6.62
C VAL A 225 22.56 2.83 5.26
N GLU A 226 22.81 3.64 4.22
CA GLU A 226 22.44 3.26 2.85
C GLU A 226 23.15 1.97 2.43
N SER A 227 22.36 0.99 2.02
CA SER A 227 22.79 -0.35 1.64
C SER A 227 22.40 -0.75 0.21
N THR A 228 21.85 0.18 -0.58
CA THR A 228 21.31 -0.04 -1.94
C THR A 228 22.23 -0.85 -2.85
N ALA A 229 23.48 -0.42 -2.97
CA ALA A 229 24.46 -1.09 -3.85
C ALA A 229 24.88 -2.47 -3.31
N LYS A 230 25.03 -2.60 -1.99
CA LYS A 230 25.40 -3.85 -1.32
C LYS A 230 24.28 -4.90 -1.47
N ALA A 231 23.04 -4.49 -1.38
CA ALA A 231 21.88 -5.35 -1.50
C ALA A 231 21.55 -5.75 -2.96
N GLY A 232 22.14 -5.09 -3.96
CA GLY A 232 21.99 -5.47 -5.37
C GLY A 232 21.10 -4.56 -6.21
N PHE A 233 20.57 -3.45 -5.67
CA PHE A 233 19.64 -2.54 -6.36
C PHE A 233 20.30 -1.41 -7.16
N SER A 234 21.63 -1.30 -7.17
CA SER A 234 22.35 -0.15 -7.78
C SER A 234 22.13 0.05 -9.29
N LYS A 235 21.61 -0.96 -9.99
CA LYS A 235 21.33 -0.92 -11.42
C LYS A 235 19.88 -0.56 -11.74
N HIS A 236 19.01 -0.51 -10.74
CA HIS A 236 17.62 -0.17 -10.94
C HIS A 236 17.46 1.34 -11.11
N THR A 237 16.98 1.75 -12.28
CA THR A 237 16.77 3.16 -12.68
C THR A 237 15.34 3.36 -13.19
N GLY A 238 14.39 2.51 -12.75
CA GLY A 238 12.98 2.62 -13.12
C GLY A 238 12.29 3.82 -12.46
N TRP A 239 11.09 4.11 -12.92
CA TRP A 239 10.18 5.09 -12.34
C TRP A 239 9.34 4.42 -11.25
N THR A 240 9.98 4.06 -10.15
CA THR A 240 9.34 3.33 -9.06
C THR A 240 8.27 4.20 -8.42
N LEU A 241 7.02 3.74 -8.48
CA LEU A 241 5.87 4.44 -7.95
C LEU A 241 5.38 3.80 -6.64
N ASP A 242 5.48 2.46 -6.54
CA ASP A 242 5.14 1.74 -5.32
C ASP A 242 6.07 0.54 -5.08
N ILE A 243 6.11 0.09 -3.83
CA ILE A 243 6.95 -1.01 -3.35
C ILE A 243 6.07 -1.96 -2.53
N GLY A 244 6.09 -3.25 -2.89
CA GLY A 244 5.51 -4.30 -2.07
C GLY A 244 6.58 -5.25 -1.54
N HIS A 245 6.43 -5.71 -0.31
CA HIS A 245 7.28 -6.75 0.27
C HIS A 245 6.44 -7.90 0.81
N GLY A 246 6.97 -9.13 0.75
CA GLY A 246 6.34 -10.34 1.26
C GLY A 246 7.21 -11.56 1.01
N ASP A 247 6.99 -12.64 1.74
CA ASP A 247 7.68 -13.92 1.55
C ASP A 247 6.98 -14.72 0.45
N PHE A 248 7.38 -14.50 -0.82
CA PHE A 248 6.72 -15.11 -1.98
C PHE A 248 7.08 -16.58 -2.22
N ASN A 249 8.19 -17.05 -1.67
CA ASN A 249 8.66 -18.43 -1.83
C ASN A 249 8.55 -19.27 -0.55
N ASN A 250 7.95 -18.75 0.51
CA ASN A 250 7.75 -19.39 1.81
C ASN A 250 9.05 -19.78 2.53
N ASP A 251 10.19 -19.10 2.25
CA ASP A 251 11.49 -19.38 2.87
C ASP A 251 11.77 -18.59 4.17
N GLY A 252 10.93 -17.62 4.51
CA GLY A 252 11.04 -16.80 5.71
C GLY A 252 11.80 -15.49 5.52
N TRP A 253 12.14 -15.13 4.28
CA TRP A 253 12.78 -13.87 3.93
C TRP A 253 11.84 -13.00 3.11
N GLN A 254 11.88 -11.71 3.37
CA GLN A 254 11.03 -10.75 2.64
C GLN A 254 11.61 -10.49 1.26
N ASP A 255 10.83 -10.80 0.21
CA ASP A 255 11.09 -10.50 -1.19
C ASP A 255 10.47 -9.14 -1.55
N ILE A 256 10.82 -8.58 -2.71
CA ILE A 256 10.40 -7.22 -3.12
C ILE A 256 9.78 -7.25 -4.51
N TYR A 257 8.62 -6.60 -4.66
CA TYR A 257 8.05 -6.21 -5.92
C TYR A 257 8.07 -4.68 -6.07
N LEU A 258 8.50 -4.18 -7.23
CA LEU A 258 8.53 -2.75 -7.55
C LEU A 258 7.56 -2.48 -8.70
N ALA A 259 6.52 -1.70 -8.46
CA ALA A 259 5.65 -1.17 -9.50
C ALA A 259 6.28 0.07 -10.12
N CYS A 260 6.42 0.08 -11.44
CA CYS A 260 7.05 1.14 -12.21
C CYS A 260 6.04 1.78 -13.17
N ASP A 261 5.72 3.06 -12.96
CA ASP A 261 4.81 3.81 -13.85
C ASP A 261 5.34 3.89 -15.29
N TYR A 262 6.67 3.93 -15.45
CA TYR A 262 7.34 3.90 -16.75
C TYR A 262 8.49 2.89 -16.70
N GLY A 263 8.54 2.00 -17.67
CA GLY A 263 9.48 0.90 -17.72
C GLY A 263 8.90 -0.39 -17.12
N THR A 264 9.76 -1.38 -16.93
CA THR A 264 9.35 -2.73 -16.50
C THR A 264 9.22 -2.80 -14.98
N ASP A 265 8.13 -3.37 -14.48
CA ASP A 265 8.01 -3.80 -13.10
C ASP A 265 9.12 -4.79 -12.73
N ARG A 266 9.49 -4.87 -11.45
CA ARG A 266 10.62 -5.68 -11.00
C ARG A 266 10.25 -6.57 -9.83
N LEU A 267 10.69 -7.82 -9.90
CA LEU A 267 10.62 -8.78 -8.81
C LEU A 267 12.03 -9.18 -8.36
N TYR A 268 12.29 -9.04 -7.08
CA TYR A 268 13.56 -9.37 -6.44
C TYR A 268 13.34 -10.39 -5.34
N MET A 269 14.02 -11.54 -5.42
CA MET A 269 14.02 -12.56 -4.38
C MET A 269 15.17 -12.34 -3.42
N ASN A 270 14.91 -12.43 -2.13
CA ASN A 270 15.92 -12.32 -1.08
C ASN A 270 16.77 -13.58 -1.02
N ASN A 271 18.10 -13.42 -0.99
CA ASN A 271 19.03 -14.55 -0.93
C ASN A 271 19.33 -15.04 0.50
N GLY A 272 18.70 -14.46 1.53
CA GLY A 272 18.95 -14.79 2.94
C GLY A 272 20.34 -14.39 3.46
N ASN A 273 21.02 -13.49 2.79
CA ASN A 273 22.38 -13.05 3.13
C ASN A 273 22.57 -11.53 3.04
N GLY A 274 21.46 -10.77 3.06
CA GLY A 274 21.43 -9.32 2.91
C GLY A 274 21.59 -8.83 1.46
N THR A 275 21.37 -9.71 0.47
CA THR A 275 21.35 -9.36 -0.96
C THR A 275 20.13 -9.92 -1.65
N PHE A 276 19.79 -9.35 -2.81
CA PHE A 276 18.65 -9.77 -3.62
C PHE A 276 19.08 -10.19 -5.03
N THR A 277 18.33 -11.11 -5.62
CA THR A 277 18.45 -11.51 -7.02
C THR A 277 17.23 -11.08 -7.79
N GLU A 278 17.41 -10.32 -8.87
CA GLU A 278 16.31 -9.97 -9.77
C GLU A 278 15.82 -11.20 -10.52
N MET A 279 14.52 -11.47 -10.43
CA MET A 279 13.87 -12.64 -11.02
C MET A 279 12.78 -12.27 -12.04
N THR A 280 12.63 -10.99 -12.38
CA THR A 280 11.54 -10.44 -13.18
C THR A 280 11.22 -11.25 -14.43
N GLU A 281 12.20 -11.42 -15.34
CA GLU A 281 11.99 -12.11 -16.61
C GLU A 281 11.54 -13.56 -16.43
N LYS A 282 12.11 -14.25 -15.44
CA LYS A 282 11.81 -15.65 -15.16
C LYS A 282 10.48 -15.84 -14.46
N ALA A 283 10.13 -14.94 -13.52
CA ALA A 283 8.98 -15.10 -12.62
C ALA A 283 7.69 -14.54 -13.21
N ILE A 284 7.74 -13.33 -13.79
CA ILE A 284 6.58 -12.60 -14.29
C ILE A 284 6.67 -12.21 -15.77
N GLY A 285 7.83 -12.41 -16.42
CA GLY A 285 8.09 -11.98 -17.78
C GLY A 285 8.32 -10.46 -17.88
N PHE A 286 8.08 -9.89 -19.06
CA PHE A 286 8.16 -8.45 -19.28
C PHE A 286 6.79 -7.81 -19.13
N ASP A 287 6.65 -6.92 -18.18
CA ASP A 287 5.51 -6.02 -18.03
C ASP A 287 5.96 -4.56 -18.11
N THR A 288 5.48 -3.82 -19.08
CA THR A 288 5.79 -2.40 -19.31
C THR A 288 4.57 -1.51 -19.10
N LYS A 289 3.54 -2.01 -18.45
CA LYS A 289 2.37 -1.23 -18.07
C LYS A 289 2.72 -0.23 -16.98
N LYS A 290 1.80 0.71 -16.75
CA LYS A 290 1.99 1.79 -15.78
C LYS A 290 1.62 1.33 -14.37
N GLY A 291 2.51 0.51 -13.75
CA GLY A 291 2.32 0.00 -12.40
C GLY A 291 2.27 1.13 -11.36
N MET A 292 1.14 1.24 -10.62
CA MET A 292 0.91 2.32 -9.67
C MET A 292 0.76 1.88 -8.22
N ASN A 293 0.36 0.63 -7.97
CA ASN A 293 0.15 0.09 -6.63
C ASN A 293 0.66 -1.35 -6.56
N VAL A 294 1.12 -1.75 -5.40
CA VAL A 294 1.41 -3.15 -5.07
C VAL A 294 0.69 -3.52 -3.79
N ASP A 295 -0.34 -4.34 -3.86
CA ASP A 295 -0.92 -4.95 -2.67
C ASP A 295 -0.75 -6.47 -2.69
N ILE A 296 -0.51 -7.08 -1.53
CA ILE A 296 -0.06 -8.46 -1.40
C ILE A 296 -1.00 -9.22 -0.47
N ALA A 297 -1.52 -10.35 -0.95
CA ALA A 297 -2.44 -11.19 -0.20
C ALA A 297 -2.44 -12.64 -0.73
N ASP A 298 -2.80 -13.60 0.10
CA ASP A 298 -3.25 -14.93 -0.31
C ASP A 298 -4.77 -14.84 -0.59
N TYR A 299 -5.15 -14.42 -1.83
CA TYR A 299 -6.54 -14.10 -2.14
C TYR A 299 -7.41 -15.35 -2.35
N ASP A 300 -6.80 -16.49 -2.73
CA ASP A 300 -7.49 -17.75 -2.99
C ASP A 300 -7.25 -18.83 -1.93
N ASN A 301 -6.59 -18.47 -0.83
CA ASN A 301 -6.34 -19.31 0.34
C ASN A 301 -5.55 -20.59 0.01
N ASP A 302 -4.65 -20.54 -0.96
CA ASP A 302 -3.77 -21.65 -1.35
C ASP A 302 -2.47 -21.71 -0.53
N GLY A 303 -2.19 -20.66 0.25
CA GLY A 303 -1.04 -20.55 1.14
C GLY A 303 0.17 -19.86 0.51
N TRP A 304 0.04 -19.30 -0.69
CA TRP A 304 1.04 -18.47 -1.34
C TRP A 304 0.59 -17.01 -1.42
N LEU A 305 1.51 -16.09 -1.30
CA LEU A 305 1.18 -14.67 -1.43
C LEU A 305 1.13 -14.29 -2.90
N ASP A 306 0.01 -13.70 -3.31
CA ASP A 306 -0.25 -13.15 -4.62
C ASP A 306 -0.04 -11.64 -4.63
N ILE A 307 0.06 -11.02 -5.81
CA ILE A 307 0.34 -9.60 -5.97
C ILE A 307 -0.70 -8.94 -6.87
N TYR A 308 -1.31 -7.86 -6.40
CA TYR A 308 -2.19 -7.04 -7.24
C TYR A 308 -1.53 -5.69 -7.57
N VAL A 309 -1.44 -5.41 -8.87
CA VAL A 309 -0.86 -4.18 -9.41
C VAL A 309 -1.93 -3.42 -10.20
N THR A 310 -2.17 -2.17 -9.84
CA THR A 310 -3.06 -1.30 -10.63
C THR A 310 -2.32 -0.66 -11.79
N ASN A 311 -3.01 -0.53 -12.91
CA ASN A 311 -2.54 0.09 -14.13
C ASN A 311 -3.59 1.06 -14.69
N ILE A 312 -3.36 1.60 -15.90
CA ILE A 312 -4.31 2.48 -16.59
C ILE A 312 -5.16 1.66 -17.55
N THR A 313 -6.45 1.54 -17.26
CA THR A 313 -7.43 0.82 -18.11
C THR A 313 -8.41 1.78 -18.81
N ASP A 314 -7.98 3.02 -19.08
CA ASP A 314 -8.76 4.07 -19.74
C ASP A 314 -8.85 3.85 -21.27
N GLU A 315 -9.77 4.55 -21.94
CA GLU A 315 -10.03 4.36 -23.38
C GLU A 315 -8.79 4.59 -24.27
N TYR A 316 -7.91 5.49 -23.89
CA TYR A 316 -6.69 5.82 -24.66
C TYR A 316 -5.45 5.00 -24.27
N MET A 317 -5.51 4.28 -23.12
CA MET A 317 -4.45 3.41 -22.60
C MET A 317 -5.11 2.19 -21.98
N LYS A 318 -5.22 1.11 -22.78
CA LYS A 318 -5.97 -0.09 -22.42
C LYS A 318 -5.05 -1.14 -21.80
N GLU A 319 -4.38 -0.77 -20.73
CA GLU A 319 -3.63 -1.71 -19.93
C GLU A 319 -4.58 -2.44 -18.96
N CYS A 320 -4.29 -3.70 -18.67
CA CYS A 320 -5.01 -4.45 -17.66
C CYS A 320 -4.28 -4.30 -16.33
N ASN A 321 -4.99 -4.17 -15.22
CA ASN A 321 -4.36 -4.41 -13.91
C ASN A 321 -3.81 -5.83 -13.90
N MET A 322 -2.83 -6.10 -13.05
CA MET A 322 -2.26 -7.44 -12.92
C MET A 322 -2.72 -8.05 -11.59
N LEU A 323 -3.20 -9.28 -11.65
CA LEU A 323 -3.34 -10.15 -10.50
C LEU A 323 -2.38 -11.32 -10.70
N TRP A 324 -1.19 -11.17 -10.19
CA TRP A 324 -0.13 -12.16 -10.23
C TRP A 324 -0.44 -13.26 -9.21
N HIS A 325 -1.05 -14.34 -9.66
CA HIS A 325 -1.23 -15.56 -8.87
C HIS A 325 0.10 -16.30 -8.76
N ASN A 326 0.51 -16.59 -7.55
CA ASN A 326 1.76 -17.28 -7.24
C ASN A 326 1.61 -18.80 -7.45
N ASN A 327 2.32 -19.35 -8.42
CA ASN A 327 2.23 -20.78 -8.76
C ASN A 327 2.94 -21.70 -7.75
N GLY A 328 3.60 -21.16 -6.71
CA GLY A 328 4.34 -21.92 -5.70
C GLY A 328 5.66 -22.53 -6.19
N ASP A 329 6.09 -22.22 -7.40
CA ASP A 329 7.32 -22.74 -8.02
C ASP A 329 8.34 -21.63 -8.38
N GLY A 330 8.09 -20.40 -7.87
CA GLY A 330 8.88 -19.21 -8.14
C GLY A 330 8.49 -18.50 -9.44
N THR A 331 7.34 -18.83 -10.02
CA THR A 331 6.72 -18.15 -11.14
C THR A 331 5.32 -17.65 -10.77
N PHE A 332 4.80 -16.69 -11.54
CA PHE A 332 3.47 -16.12 -11.36
C PHE A 332 2.69 -16.16 -12.67
N THR A 333 1.36 -16.24 -12.56
CA THR A 333 0.43 -16.17 -13.69
C THR A 333 -0.51 -14.98 -13.51
N ASP A 334 -0.65 -14.12 -14.52
CA ASP A 334 -1.66 -13.06 -14.49
C ASP A 334 -3.06 -13.65 -14.66
N LEU A 335 -3.87 -13.60 -13.61
CA LEU A 335 -5.27 -14.04 -13.59
C LEU A 335 -6.27 -12.88 -13.55
N SER A 336 -5.85 -11.64 -13.79
CA SER A 336 -6.71 -10.45 -13.66
C SER A 336 -7.94 -10.48 -14.58
N LYS A 337 -7.82 -11.06 -15.78
CA LYS A 337 -8.94 -11.21 -16.73
C LYS A 337 -9.90 -12.32 -16.32
N GLU A 338 -9.35 -13.44 -15.93
CA GLU A 338 -10.09 -14.65 -15.50
C GLU A 338 -10.90 -14.37 -14.24
N THR A 339 -10.31 -13.62 -13.30
CA THR A 339 -10.94 -13.22 -12.04
C THR A 339 -11.90 -12.03 -12.19
N GLY A 340 -11.81 -11.28 -13.29
CA GLY A 340 -12.65 -10.10 -13.54
C GLY A 340 -12.13 -8.80 -12.90
N THR A 341 -10.90 -8.76 -12.40
CA THR A 341 -10.31 -7.60 -11.71
C THR A 341 -9.45 -6.68 -12.60
N CYS A 342 -9.38 -6.99 -13.90
CA CYS A 342 -8.54 -6.32 -14.89
C CYS A 342 -8.82 -4.82 -15.04
N ALA A 343 -10.09 -4.38 -15.00
CA ALA A 343 -10.47 -3.04 -15.45
C ALA A 343 -10.96 -2.17 -14.30
N THR A 344 -10.13 -1.18 -13.89
CA THR A 344 -10.47 -0.22 -12.85
C THR A 344 -10.30 1.24 -13.27
N LEU A 345 -10.22 1.52 -14.58
CA LEU A 345 -9.96 2.83 -15.16
C LEU A 345 -8.52 3.30 -14.85
N TRP A 346 -8.27 4.53 -14.42
CA TRP A 346 -6.96 4.95 -13.97
C TRP A 346 -6.77 4.55 -12.50
N GLY A 347 -6.34 3.30 -12.26
CA GLY A 347 -6.19 2.76 -10.90
C GLY A 347 -5.04 3.42 -10.14
N TRP A 348 -5.27 3.73 -8.86
CA TRP A 348 -4.26 4.14 -7.89
C TRP A 348 -4.19 3.07 -6.80
N ALA A 349 -4.34 3.43 -5.53
CA ALA A 349 -4.30 2.43 -4.46
C ALA A 349 -5.34 1.31 -4.63
N ALA A 350 -4.94 0.12 -4.24
CA ALA A 350 -5.80 -1.04 -4.08
C ALA A 350 -5.50 -1.72 -2.74
N LYS A 351 -6.51 -2.32 -2.10
CA LYS A 351 -6.35 -3.08 -0.86
C LYS A 351 -7.21 -4.33 -0.88
N PHE A 352 -6.58 -5.45 -0.54
CA PHE A 352 -7.28 -6.66 -0.17
C PHE A 352 -7.77 -6.59 1.27
N GLY A 353 -9.01 -7.02 1.52
CA GLY A 353 -9.60 -7.11 2.87
C GLY A 353 -10.85 -7.97 2.85
N ASP A 354 -11.10 -8.70 3.93
CA ASP A 354 -12.30 -9.51 4.09
C ASP A 354 -13.41 -8.65 4.72
N PHE A 355 -14.23 -8.00 3.87
CA PHE A 355 -15.21 -7.00 4.31
C PHE A 355 -16.52 -7.59 4.81
N ASP A 356 -16.80 -8.87 4.60
CA ASP A 356 -17.98 -9.56 5.16
C ASP A 356 -17.64 -10.74 6.06
N ASN A 357 -16.38 -10.88 6.44
CA ASN A 357 -15.84 -11.89 7.34
C ASN A 357 -16.12 -13.34 6.88
N ASP A 358 -16.15 -13.58 5.56
CA ASP A 358 -16.42 -14.92 5.02
C ASP A 358 -15.14 -15.77 4.84
N GLY A 359 -13.96 -15.21 5.12
CA GLY A 359 -12.65 -15.86 5.03
C GLY A 359 -11.95 -15.65 3.69
N TRP A 360 -12.58 -14.97 2.74
CA TRP A 360 -12.01 -14.63 1.43
C TRP A 360 -11.72 -13.14 1.35
N GLN A 361 -10.54 -12.77 0.90
CA GLN A 361 -10.19 -11.36 0.76
C GLN A 361 -10.83 -10.75 -0.49
N ASP A 362 -11.66 -9.75 -0.27
CA ASP A 362 -12.23 -8.87 -1.29
C ASP A 362 -11.19 -7.83 -1.75
N LEU A 363 -11.50 -7.04 -2.77
CA LEU A 363 -10.59 -6.05 -3.32
C LEU A 363 -11.29 -4.69 -3.47
N PHE A 364 -10.72 -3.64 -2.88
CA PHE A 364 -11.14 -2.25 -3.09
C PHE A 364 -10.08 -1.48 -3.85
N VAL A 365 -10.48 -0.74 -4.91
CA VAL A 365 -9.57 0.04 -5.78
C VAL A 365 -10.08 1.46 -5.91
N VAL A 366 -9.21 2.44 -5.66
CA VAL A 366 -9.47 3.85 -5.95
C VAL A 366 -8.84 4.24 -7.29
N ASN A 367 -9.41 5.23 -7.96
CA ASN A 367 -9.03 5.61 -9.32
C ASN A 367 -9.29 7.10 -9.59
N GLY A 368 -8.98 7.57 -10.79
CA GLY A 368 -9.15 8.93 -11.25
C GLY A 368 -7.89 9.78 -11.08
N LEU A 369 -7.54 10.58 -12.11
CA LEU A 369 -6.33 11.40 -12.06
C LEU A 369 -6.63 12.85 -11.68
N ARG A 370 -7.48 13.54 -12.46
CA ARG A 370 -7.83 14.94 -12.21
C ARG A 370 -9.22 15.27 -12.73
N SER A 371 -10.11 15.58 -11.83
CA SER A 371 -11.44 16.14 -12.10
C SER A 371 -11.36 17.68 -12.10
N ALA A 372 -11.77 18.33 -13.19
CA ALA A 372 -11.76 19.78 -13.32
C ALA A 372 -12.97 20.26 -14.14
N SER A 373 -12.77 20.87 -15.29
CA SER A 373 -13.87 21.32 -16.18
C SER A 373 -14.49 20.15 -16.97
N LYS A 374 -15.44 20.48 -17.86
CA LYS A 374 -15.99 19.52 -18.82
C LYS A 374 -15.08 19.28 -20.03
N GLU A 375 -14.04 20.09 -20.22
CA GLU A 375 -13.07 19.92 -21.29
C GLU A 375 -12.12 18.76 -20.96
N ASN A 376 -11.83 17.92 -21.96
CA ASN A 376 -11.03 16.71 -21.79
C ASN A 376 -9.61 16.93 -22.34
N TYR A 377 -8.59 16.66 -21.52
CA TYR A 377 -7.19 16.76 -21.89
C TYR A 377 -6.71 15.61 -22.79
N ILE A 378 -7.36 14.46 -22.76
CA ILE A 378 -6.93 13.24 -23.49
C ILE A 378 -6.71 13.49 -25.00
N PRO A 379 -7.60 14.20 -25.76
CA PRO A 379 -7.35 14.47 -27.17
C PRO A 379 -6.08 15.29 -27.40
N VAL A 380 -5.75 16.22 -26.49
CA VAL A 380 -4.55 17.04 -26.56
C VAL A 380 -3.30 16.19 -26.30
N LEU A 381 -3.36 15.31 -25.30
CA LEU A 381 -2.30 14.36 -24.97
C LEU A 381 -2.04 13.39 -26.11
N VAL A 382 -3.08 12.76 -26.68
CA VAL A 382 -2.98 11.80 -27.80
C VAL A 382 -2.33 12.47 -29.02
N ASN A 383 -2.69 13.72 -29.33
CA ASN A 383 -2.05 14.45 -30.42
C ASN A 383 -0.54 14.69 -30.18
N MET A 384 -0.12 14.86 -28.94
CA MET A 384 1.30 14.97 -28.60
C MET A 384 2.02 13.64 -28.74
N ILE A 385 1.51 12.56 -28.10
CA ILE A 385 2.20 11.25 -28.06
C ILE A 385 2.29 10.58 -29.45
N THR A 386 1.36 10.89 -30.35
CA THR A 386 1.37 10.36 -31.73
C THR A 386 2.24 11.17 -32.67
N LYS A 387 2.77 12.33 -32.25
CA LYS A 387 3.60 13.19 -33.09
C LYS A 387 5.05 12.66 -33.15
N PRO A 388 5.61 12.36 -34.35
CA PRO A 388 6.96 11.84 -34.46
C PRO A 388 8.02 12.79 -33.89
N GLY A 389 9.03 12.25 -33.20
CA GLY A 389 10.21 12.99 -32.74
C GLY A 389 9.98 13.92 -31.55
N VAL A 390 8.90 13.74 -30.80
CA VAL A 390 8.70 14.43 -29.52
C VAL A 390 9.64 13.84 -28.47
N ASP A 391 10.41 14.69 -27.84
CA ASP A 391 11.16 14.33 -26.63
C ASP A 391 10.24 14.45 -25.41
N PHE A 392 9.76 13.32 -24.89
CA PHE A 392 8.87 13.26 -23.73
C PHE A 392 9.56 13.66 -22.43
N SER A 393 10.89 13.55 -22.35
CA SER A 393 11.64 13.93 -21.16
C SER A 393 11.64 15.44 -20.93
N ASP A 394 11.48 16.24 -21.98
CA ASP A 394 11.43 17.70 -21.89
C ASP A 394 10.01 18.16 -21.54
N VAL A 395 9.82 18.66 -20.32
CA VAL A 395 8.54 19.18 -19.84
C VAL A 395 7.96 20.29 -20.73
N ASN A 396 8.81 21.01 -21.49
CA ASN A 396 8.35 22.06 -22.41
C ASN A 396 7.62 21.54 -23.65
N ASN A 397 7.78 20.26 -23.97
CA ASN A 397 7.08 19.62 -25.09
C ASN A 397 5.65 19.18 -24.71
N TRP A 398 5.35 19.11 -23.41
CA TRP A 398 4.02 18.72 -22.95
C TRP A 398 3.02 19.87 -23.12
N PRO A 399 1.82 19.60 -23.65
CA PRO A 399 0.76 20.60 -23.76
C PRO A 399 0.30 21.07 -22.38
N HIS A 400 -0.08 22.34 -22.32
CA HIS A 400 -0.65 22.92 -21.11
C HIS A 400 -1.98 22.24 -20.74
N ILE A 401 -2.15 21.83 -19.48
CA ILE A 401 -3.34 21.13 -19.01
C ILE A 401 -4.45 22.15 -18.66
N GLY A 402 -4.10 23.27 -18.04
CA GLY A 402 -5.02 24.31 -17.62
C GLY A 402 -6.15 23.77 -16.73
N GLU A 403 -7.39 24.11 -17.07
CA GLU A 403 -8.58 23.64 -16.35
C GLU A 403 -9.24 22.40 -16.99
N MET A 404 -8.55 21.69 -17.85
CA MET A 404 -9.08 20.48 -18.47
C MET A 404 -9.05 19.28 -17.49
N THR A 405 -10.03 18.43 -17.61
CA THR A 405 -10.10 17.15 -16.91
C THR A 405 -9.20 16.13 -17.60
N TRP A 406 -8.45 15.37 -16.82
CA TRP A 406 -7.64 14.24 -17.29
C TRP A 406 -8.03 12.99 -16.51
N SER A 407 -8.75 12.07 -17.13
CA SER A 407 -9.25 10.81 -16.50
C SER A 407 -9.88 11.04 -15.10
N GLY A 408 -10.62 12.13 -14.94
CA GLY A 408 -11.33 12.46 -13.70
C GLY A 408 -12.75 11.91 -13.68
N TYR A 409 -13.45 12.13 -12.55
CA TYR A 409 -14.84 11.69 -12.30
C TYR A 409 -15.05 10.17 -12.47
N GLN A 410 -14.01 9.39 -12.18
CA GLN A 410 -14.04 7.93 -12.28
C GLN A 410 -14.57 7.30 -11.00
N LYS A 411 -15.51 6.34 -11.16
CA LYS A 411 -16.12 5.63 -10.03
C LYS A 411 -15.20 4.56 -9.47
N LYS A 412 -15.09 4.52 -8.13
CA LYS A 412 -14.29 3.52 -7.40
C LYS A 412 -14.81 2.12 -7.63
N LYS A 413 -13.93 1.14 -7.47
CA LYS A 413 -14.24 -0.27 -7.72
C LYS A 413 -14.10 -1.09 -6.45
N MET A 414 -15.12 -1.87 -6.14
CA MET A 414 -15.09 -2.91 -5.12
C MET A 414 -15.51 -4.23 -5.72
N PHE A 415 -14.67 -5.23 -5.48
CA PHE A 415 -14.86 -6.58 -6.00
C PHE A 415 -14.98 -7.54 -4.81
N ARG A 416 -16.12 -8.22 -4.70
CA ARG A 416 -16.30 -9.30 -3.73
C ARG A 416 -15.69 -10.58 -4.28
N ASN A 417 -14.84 -11.22 -3.47
CA ASN A 417 -14.31 -12.54 -3.75
C ASN A 417 -15.40 -13.62 -3.57
N LEU A 418 -15.54 -14.50 -4.54
CA LEU A 418 -16.58 -15.55 -4.51
C LEU A 418 -16.06 -16.89 -3.98
N GLY A 419 -14.79 -16.96 -3.53
CA GLY A 419 -14.14 -18.19 -3.10
C GLY A 419 -13.95 -19.24 -4.22
N THR A 420 -14.00 -18.82 -5.47
CA THR A 420 -13.94 -19.68 -6.67
C THR A 420 -12.92 -19.16 -7.69
N GLN A 421 -11.92 -18.41 -7.24
CA GLN A 421 -10.97 -17.65 -8.08
C GLN A 421 -11.67 -16.64 -9.01
N ALA A 422 -12.85 -16.16 -8.64
CA ALA A 422 -13.60 -15.13 -9.37
C ALA A 422 -14.07 -14.05 -8.42
N PHE A 423 -14.08 -12.81 -8.90
CA PHE A 423 -14.59 -11.66 -8.19
C PHE A 423 -15.86 -11.13 -8.87
N LYS A 424 -16.75 -10.56 -8.08
CA LYS A 424 -17.94 -9.83 -8.55
C LYS A 424 -17.80 -8.36 -8.20
N GLU A 425 -17.88 -7.46 -9.18
CA GLU A 425 -17.96 -6.02 -8.92
C GLU A 425 -19.27 -5.67 -8.21
N ILE A 426 -19.16 -4.99 -7.06
CA ILE A 426 -20.28 -4.62 -6.18
C ILE A 426 -20.24 -3.15 -5.75
N SER A 427 -19.46 -2.30 -6.40
CA SER A 427 -19.14 -0.92 -5.97
C SER A 427 -20.38 -0.09 -5.60
N GLY A 428 -21.41 -0.08 -6.46
CA GLY A 428 -22.68 0.61 -6.22
C GLY A 428 -23.53 -0.06 -5.13
N GLU A 429 -23.49 -1.38 -5.03
CA GLU A 429 -24.21 -2.13 -3.99
C GLU A 429 -23.57 -1.90 -2.61
N ALA A 430 -22.25 -1.80 -2.58
CA ALA A 430 -21.46 -1.55 -1.36
C ALA A 430 -21.51 -0.07 -0.91
N GLY A 431 -21.90 0.85 -1.79
CA GLY A 431 -21.99 2.29 -1.48
C GLY A 431 -20.65 3.02 -1.51
N VAL A 432 -19.66 2.50 -2.24
CA VAL A 432 -18.31 3.09 -2.32
C VAL A 432 -17.99 3.71 -3.69
N ASP A 433 -18.94 3.74 -4.63
CA ASP A 433 -18.77 4.15 -6.02
C ASP A 433 -18.72 5.69 -6.23
N ASN A 434 -18.08 6.43 -5.30
CA ASN A 434 -17.86 7.85 -5.46
C ASN A 434 -16.99 8.17 -6.70
N ASP A 435 -16.99 9.41 -7.17
CA ASP A 435 -16.30 9.88 -8.38
C ASP A 435 -15.12 10.83 -8.10
N LYS A 436 -14.60 10.84 -6.86
CA LYS A 436 -13.43 11.65 -6.50
C LYS A 436 -12.14 11.08 -7.08
N ASP A 437 -11.09 11.91 -7.15
CA ASP A 437 -9.77 11.50 -7.65
C ASP A 437 -8.98 10.81 -6.54
N GLY A 438 -9.28 9.51 -6.31
CA GLY A 438 -8.71 8.73 -5.22
C GLY A 438 -7.20 8.51 -5.34
N ARG A 439 -6.51 8.44 -4.19
CA ARG A 439 -5.06 8.16 -4.12
C ARG A 439 -4.75 7.02 -3.16
N GLY A 440 -4.70 7.28 -1.86
CA GLY A 440 -4.38 6.31 -0.83
C GLY A 440 -5.60 5.64 -0.21
N ILE A 441 -5.38 4.46 0.36
CA ILE A 441 -6.36 3.72 1.18
C ILE A 441 -5.68 3.31 2.47
N GLY A 442 -6.24 3.75 3.61
CA GLY A 442 -5.95 3.18 4.94
C GLY A 442 -7.08 2.25 5.35
N MET A 443 -6.75 1.08 5.84
CA MET A 443 -7.73 0.08 6.27
C MET A 443 -7.46 -0.34 7.72
N ALA A 444 -8.51 -0.34 8.55
CA ALA A 444 -8.49 -0.81 9.93
C ALA A 444 -9.92 -1.09 10.42
N ASP A 445 -10.05 -1.80 11.51
CA ASP A 445 -11.26 -1.83 12.33
C ASP A 445 -11.18 -0.68 13.34
N PHE A 446 -11.62 0.54 12.93
CA PHE A 446 -11.43 1.76 13.71
C PHE A 446 -12.27 1.84 14.98
N ASP A 447 -13.35 1.07 15.12
CA ASP A 447 -14.19 1.02 16.33
C ASP A 447 -14.14 -0.33 17.07
N ASN A 448 -13.23 -1.23 16.65
CA ASN A 448 -13.00 -2.54 17.23
C ASN A 448 -14.26 -3.43 17.24
N ASP A 449 -15.12 -3.31 16.22
CA ASP A 449 -16.35 -4.10 16.08
C ASP A 449 -16.17 -5.38 15.25
N GLY A 450 -14.98 -5.60 14.69
CA GLY A 450 -14.59 -6.76 13.89
C GLY A 450 -14.90 -6.66 12.41
N ARG A 451 -15.18 -5.47 11.92
CA ARG A 451 -15.37 -5.20 10.49
C ARG A 451 -14.37 -4.16 10.01
N LEU A 452 -13.67 -4.46 8.92
CA LEU A 452 -12.69 -3.54 8.35
C LEU A 452 -13.37 -2.32 7.73
N ASP A 453 -12.97 -1.14 8.18
CA ASP A 453 -13.33 0.16 7.63
C ASP A 453 -12.32 0.63 6.60
N LEU A 454 -12.67 1.64 5.79
CA LEU A 454 -11.82 2.18 4.73
C LEU A 454 -11.70 3.70 4.85
N TYR A 455 -10.48 4.21 4.91
CA TYR A 455 -10.20 5.63 4.74
C TYR A 455 -9.61 5.88 3.35
N GLN A 456 -10.27 6.72 2.54
CA GLN A 456 -9.87 7.08 1.19
C GLN A 456 -9.38 8.52 1.14
N THR A 457 -8.14 8.73 0.71
CA THR A 457 -7.64 10.06 0.38
C THR A 457 -7.89 10.40 -1.09
N ASN A 458 -7.98 11.69 -1.41
CA ASN A 458 -8.28 12.17 -2.76
C ASN A 458 -7.41 13.37 -3.10
N ALA A 459 -6.86 13.42 -4.32
CA ALA A 459 -6.08 14.56 -4.79
C ALA A 459 -6.97 15.80 -4.97
N ASP A 460 -6.56 16.93 -4.37
CA ASP A 460 -7.28 18.22 -4.43
C ASP A 460 -8.74 18.16 -3.97
N GLN A 461 -9.12 17.16 -3.19
CA GLN A 461 -10.50 16.91 -2.77
C GLN A 461 -10.54 16.39 -1.32
N PRO A 462 -11.70 16.53 -0.62
CA PRO A 462 -11.85 16.01 0.73
C PRO A 462 -11.71 14.50 0.81
N ALA A 463 -11.06 14.01 1.86
CA ALA A 463 -10.98 12.59 2.19
C ALA A 463 -12.37 12.02 2.58
N LEU A 464 -12.49 10.69 2.54
CA LEU A 464 -13.70 9.94 2.89
C LEU A 464 -13.34 8.86 3.92
N LEU A 465 -14.21 8.66 4.91
CA LEU A 465 -14.16 7.52 5.83
C LEU A 465 -15.42 6.68 5.63
N TYR A 466 -15.24 5.44 5.25
CA TYR A 466 -16.30 4.47 5.06
C TYR A 466 -16.35 3.50 6.24
N HIS A 467 -17.37 3.64 7.07
CA HIS A 467 -17.68 2.67 8.12
C HIS A 467 -18.38 1.45 7.53
N ASN A 468 -17.87 0.28 7.81
CA ASN A 468 -18.43 -0.99 7.36
C ASN A 468 -19.70 -1.34 8.14
N GLN A 469 -20.84 -1.27 7.46
CA GLN A 469 -22.18 -1.53 7.98
C GLN A 469 -22.75 -2.87 7.47
N THR A 470 -21.90 -3.82 7.13
CA THR A 470 -22.30 -5.13 6.61
C THR A 470 -23.09 -5.90 7.67
N GLU A 471 -24.39 -6.12 7.40
CA GLU A 471 -25.26 -6.90 8.28
C GLU A 471 -25.06 -8.39 8.02
N GLY A 472 -24.96 -9.18 9.11
CA GLY A 472 -24.74 -10.61 9.04
C GLY A 472 -23.35 -11.00 8.57
N ALA A 473 -22.36 -10.12 8.76
CA ALA A 473 -20.95 -10.47 8.60
C ALA A 473 -20.59 -11.69 9.47
N GLY A 474 -19.64 -12.49 8.99
CA GLY A 474 -19.19 -13.69 9.70
C GLY A 474 -18.50 -13.37 11.04
N ASN A 475 -18.18 -14.41 11.78
CA ASN A 475 -17.28 -14.29 12.93
C ASN A 475 -15.86 -13.95 12.46
N TRP A 476 -15.05 -13.42 13.37
CA TRP A 476 -13.73 -12.89 13.05
C TRP A 476 -12.71 -13.12 14.16
N VAL A 477 -11.46 -12.87 13.84
CA VAL A 477 -10.34 -12.80 14.78
C VAL A 477 -9.39 -11.70 14.33
N GLU A 478 -8.95 -10.84 15.24
CA GLU A 478 -7.86 -9.91 14.99
C GLU A 478 -6.66 -10.22 15.89
N LEU A 479 -5.45 -10.13 15.31
CA LEU A 479 -4.21 -10.42 16.01
C LEU A 479 -3.29 -9.20 15.97
N LYS A 480 -2.91 -8.66 17.13
CA LYS A 480 -1.80 -7.72 17.29
C LYS A 480 -0.57 -8.53 17.70
N LEU A 481 0.38 -8.69 16.81
CA LEU A 481 1.62 -9.42 17.06
C LEU A 481 2.69 -8.48 17.64
N ILE A 482 3.53 -9.00 18.55
CA ILE A 482 4.60 -8.24 19.19
C ILE A 482 5.87 -9.07 19.18
N GLY A 483 6.87 -8.63 18.42
CA GLY A 483 8.18 -9.25 18.38
C GLY A 483 8.95 -9.07 19.69
N VAL A 484 9.84 -10.02 19.94
CA VAL A 484 10.81 -10.01 21.06
C VAL A 484 12.23 -10.22 20.55
N LYS A 485 12.42 -11.14 19.61
CA LYS A 485 13.64 -11.36 18.84
C LYS A 485 13.50 -10.82 17.44
N SER A 486 12.31 -10.95 16.88
CA SER A 486 11.87 -10.25 15.69
C SER A 486 11.76 -8.76 15.97
N ASN A 487 11.66 -7.92 14.93
CA ASN A 487 11.31 -6.53 15.08
C ASN A 487 10.01 -6.38 15.90
N ARG A 488 9.89 -5.31 16.65
CA ARG A 488 8.82 -5.12 17.64
C ARG A 488 7.44 -5.11 17.03
N ASP A 489 7.30 -4.55 15.83
CA ASP A 489 6.06 -4.50 15.06
C ASP A 489 5.67 -5.85 14.43
N ALA A 490 6.56 -6.84 14.54
CA ALA A 490 6.40 -8.16 13.94
C ALA A 490 6.22 -8.14 12.40
N ILE A 491 6.66 -7.09 11.72
CA ILE A 491 6.61 -6.99 10.25
C ILE A 491 7.36 -8.18 9.65
N GLY A 492 6.71 -8.89 8.70
CA GLY A 492 7.16 -10.15 8.13
C GLY A 492 6.72 -11.40 8.91
N ALA A 493 6.03 -11.25 10.05
CA ALA A 493 5.45 -12.42 10.73
C ALA A 493 4.26 -12.96 9.93
N ARG A 494 4.29 -14.27 9.66
CA ARG A 494 3.29 -14.97 8.85
C ARG A 494 2.40 -15.82 9.73
N VAL A 495 1.09 -15.61 9.64
CA VAL A 495 0.07 -16.34 10.40
C VAL A 495 -0.72 -17.24 9.46
N THR A 496 -0.79 -18.53 9.81
CA THR A 496 -1.73 -19.48 9.21
C THR A 496 -2.84 -19.77 10.20
N LEU A 497 -4.06 -19.36 9.90
CA LEU A 497 -5.25 -19.62 10.70
C LEU A 497 -6.16 -20.62 10.00
N LYS A 498 -6.60 -21.67 10.72
CA LYS A 498 -7.56 -22.65 10.21
C LYS A 498 -8.85 -22.58 11.02
N ALA A 499 -9.97 -22.39 10.32
CA ALA A 499 -11.30 -22.34 10.91
C ALA A 499 -12.36 -22.68 9.84
N GLY A 500 -13.41 -23.36 10.20
CA GLY A 500 -14.55 -23.64 9.31
C GLY A 500 -14.20 -24.41 8.03
N GLY A 501 -13.08 -25.13 8.01
CA GLY A 501 -12.58 -25.87 6.85
C GLY A 501 -11.72 -25.03 5.88
N GLN A 502 -11.52 -23.74 6.15
CA GLN A 502 -10.60 -22.86 5.41
C GLN A 502 -9.21 -22.82 6.09
N SER A 503 -8.18 -22.55 5.29
CA SER A 503 -6.81 -22.29 5.78
C SER A 503 -6.36 -20.97 5.18
N MET A 504 -6.27 -19.94 5.98
CA MET A 504 -6.00 -18.56 5.58
C MET A 504 -4.61 -18.15 6.00
N VAL A 505 -3.88 -17.47 5.12
CA VAL A 505 -2.57 -16.91 5.41
C VAL A 505 -2.65 -15.38 5.37
N ARG A 506 -2.05 -14.73 6.38
CA ARG A 506 -1.82 -13.29 6.44
C ARG A 506 -0.40 -13.02 6.91
N GLU A 507 0.19 -11.97 6.43
CA GLU A 507 1.52 -11.52 6.85
C GLU A 507 1.48 -10.09 7.33
N VAL A 508 2.20 -9.76 8.42
CA VAL A 508 2.27 -8.38 8.92
C VAL A 508 3.10 -7.55 7.93
N ASN A 509 2.50 -6.46 7.48
CA ASN A 509 2.99 -5.65 6.37
C ASN A 509 3.43 -4.26 6.84
N GLY A 510 4.58 -3.80 6.40
CA GLY A 510 5.19 -2.53 6.79
C GLY A 510 4.95 -1.37 5.82
N GLY A 511 3.81 -1.38 5.08
CA GLY A 511 3.42 -0.24 4.24
C GLY A 511 3.12 -0.56 2.78
N ASN A 512 2.79 -1.80 2.41
CA ASN A 512 2.38 -2.13 1.02
C ASN A 512 1.14 -1.34 0.59
N GLY A 513 1.10 -0.96 -0.68
CA GLY A 513 0.00 -0.25 -1.33
C GLY A 513 0.21 1.25 -1.41
N TYR A 514 0.01 1.78 -2.60
CA TYR A 514 0.29 3.15 -2.98
C TYR A 514 -0.32 4.19 -2.02
N SER A 515 0.52 5.06 -1.47
CA SER A 515 0.08 6.16 -0.58
C SER A 515 -0.81 5.71 0.57
N GLY A 516 -0.64 4.45 1.07
CA GLY A 516 -1.55 3.95 2.07
C GLY A 516 -1.01 2.80 2.92
N GLN A 517 -0.66 3.06 4.17
CA GLN A 517 -0.40 2.03 5.17
C GLN A 517 -1.69 1.71 5.92
N SER A 518 -2.04 0.42 5.99
CA SER A 518 -3.14 -0.11 6.81
C SER A 518 -2.65 -0.50 8.22
N SER A 519 -3.58 -0.80 9.12
CA SER A 519 -3.26 -1.31 10.46
C SER A 519 -2.31 -2.52 10.40
N LEU A 520 -1.37 -2.60 11.35
CA LEU A 520 -0.49 -3.77 11.51
C LEU A 520 -1.23 -4.96 12.16
N ARG A 521 -2.48 -4.80 12.57
CA ARG A 521 -3.31 -5.91 13.07
C ARG A 521 -3.73 -6.81 11.91
N LEU A 522 -3.59 -8.12 12.10
CA LEU A 522 -4.02 -9.12 11.12
C LEU A 522 -5.48 -9.49 11.34
N HIS A 523 -6.33 -9.20 10.38
CA HIS A 523 -7.75 -9.52 10.41
C HIS A 523 -8.05 -10.82 9.65
N PHE A 524 -8.86 -11.69 10.27
CA PHE A 524 -9.33 -12.95 9.69
C PHE A 524 -10.84 -13.06 9.88
N GLY A 525 -11.63 -13.01 8.82
CA GLY A 525 -12.99 -13.49 8.83
C GLY A 525 -12.99 -15.02 8.89
N ILE A 526 -13.91 -15.61 9.64
CA ILE A 526 -14.03 -17.07 9.76
C ILE A 526 -15.44 -17.58 9.46
N GLY A 527 -16.27 -16.75 8.82
CA GLY A 527 -17.62 -17.09 8.42
C GLY A 527 -18.50 -17.51 9.58
N ALA A 528 -19.18 -18.63 9.44
CA ALA A 528 -20.03 -19.19 10.48
C ALA A 528 -19.29 -20.00 11.55
N ALA A 529 -17.97 -20.14 11.45
CA ALA A 529 -17.20 -20.92 12.42
C ALA A 529 -17.24 -20.26 13.82
N THR A 530 -17.53 -21.04 14.84
CA THR A 530 -17.60 -20.58 16.23
C THR A 530 -16.36 -20.97 17.05
N ASN A 531 -15.42 -21.63 16.43
CA ASN A 531 -14.12 -22.02 16.99
C ASN A 531 -13.03 -21.93 15.93
N ILE A 532 -11.80 -21.77 16.39
CA ILE A 532 -10.58 -21.80 15.59
C ILE A 532 -9.97 -23.19 15.74
N ASP A 533 -9.65 -23.84 14.64
CA ASP A 533 -9.03 -25.18 14.65
C ASP A 533 -7.55 -25.11 15.00
N SER A 534 -6.83 -24.13 14.46
CA SER A 534 -5.43 -23.85 14.77
C SER A 534 -4.99 -22.46 14.32
N VAL A 535 -4.05 -21.86 15.06
CA VAL A 535 -3.26 -20.69 14.64
C VAL A 535 -1.79 -21.05 14.79
N GLU A 536 -1.05 -20.88 13.71
CA GLU A 536 0.40 -21.03 13.68
C GLU A 536 1.03 -19.72 13.20
N ILE A 537 1.99 -19.20 13.97
CA ILE A 537 2.71 -17.96 13.68
C ILE A 537 4.16 -18.33 13.41
N ARG A 538 4.64 -18.02 12.23
CA ARG A 538 6.06 -18.04 11.88
C ARG A 538 6.60 -16.61 12.02
N TRP A 539 7.42 -16.40 13.02
CA TRP A 539 8.06 -15.13 13.29
C TRP A 539 9.29 -14.90 12.38
N PRO A 540 9.66 -13.66 12.05
CA PRO A 540 10.89 -13.36 11.29
C PRO A 540 12.15 -13.96 11.91
N SER A 541 12.21 -14.08 13.24
CA SER A 541 13.28 -14.76 13.97
C SER A 541 13.41 -16.27 13.69
N GLY A 542 12.49 -16.85 12.90
CA GLY A 542 12.39 -18.30 12.66
C GLY A 542 11.68 -19.08 13.77
N VAL A 543 11.21 -18.44 14.84
CA VAL A 543 10.37 -19.11 15.87
C VAL A 543 9.02 -19.46 15.25
N VAL A 544 8.54 -20.69 15.50
CA VAL A 544 7.17 -21.10 15.17
C VAL A 544 6.38 -21.28 16.47
N GLN A 545 5.28 -20.55 16.58
CA GLN A 545 4.44 -20.48 17.77
C GLN A 545 3.00 -20.90 17.42
N LYS A 546 2.36 -21.66 18.32
CA LYS A 546 0.95 -22.04 18.17
C LYS A 546 0.12 -21.34 19.24
N GLU A 547 -1.02 -20.81 18.82
CA GLU A 547 -1.91 -20.04 19.67
C GLU A 547 -3.35 -20.49 19.50
N ALA A 548 -4.20 -20.08 20.44
CA ALA A 548 -5.64 -20.36 20.46
C ALA A 548 -6.42 -19.09 20.84
N PRO A 549 -6.45 -18.06 19.96
CA PRO A 549 -7.18 -16.83 20.23
C PRO A 549 -8.69 -17.08 20.30
N ALA A 550 -9.39 -16.21 21.01
CA ALA A 550 -10.84 -16.28 21.09
C ALA A 550 -11.50 -15.69 19.83
N VAL A 551 -12.61 -16.29 19.41
CA VAL A 551 -13.45 -15.78 18.31
C VAL A 551 -14.09 -14.44 18.72
N ASN A 552 -14.25 -13.53 17.77
CA ASN A 552 -14.78 -12.17 17.90
C ASN A 552 -14.00 -11.36 18.96
N LYS A 553 -12.68 -11.45 18.89
CA LYS A 553 -11.76 -10.74 19.78
C LYS A 553 -10.51 -10.28 19.07
N ILE A 554 -10.02 -9.14 19.50
CA ILE A 554 -8.65 -8.69 19.25
C ILE A 554 -7.76 -9.37 20.30
N THR A 555 -6.77 -10.12 19.85
CA THR A 555 -5.84 -10.84 20.72
C THR A 555 -4.42 -10.35 20.51
N LYS A 556 -3.80 -9.86 21.58
CA LYS A 556 -2.38 -9.48 21.60
C LYS A 556 -1.54 -10.74 21.83
N ILE A 557 -0.63 -11.05 20.90
CA ILE A 557 0.25 -12.22 20.99
C ILE A 557 1.71 -11.72 20.98
N THR A 558 2.46 -12.11 22.00
CA THR A 558 3.89 -11.79 22.10
C THR A 558 4.72 -13.00 21.67
N GLU A 559 5.77 -12.76 20.89
CA GLU A 559 6.71 -13.78 20.45
C GLU A 559 7.28 -14.55 21.66
N ALA A 560 7.25 -15.89 21.59
CA ALA A 560 7.76 -16.71 22.66
C ALA A 560 9.29 -16.55 22.82
N GLY A 561 9.71 -16.11 24.01
CA GLY A 561 11.11 -16.20 24.42
C GLY A 561 11.53 -17.68 24.50
N ARG A 562 12.77 -18.01 24.12
CA ARG A 562 13.33 -19.35 24.42
C ARG A 562 13.70 -19.46 25.88
#